data_fd775d93b843b07c52fad6204aa5b24f
#
_entry.id   fd775d93b843b07c52fad6204aa5b24f
#
_cell.length_a   1.000
_cell.length_b   1.000
_cell.length_c   1.000
_cell.angle_alpha   90.00
_cell.angle_beta   90.00
_cell.angle_gamma   90.00
#
_symmetry.space_group_name_H-M   'P 1'
#
loop_
_entity.id
_entity.type
_entity.pdbx_description
1 polymer ?
#
loop_
_entity_poly.entity_id
_entity_poly.type
_entity_poly.pdbx_seq_one_letter_code
_entity_poly.pdbx_strand_id
1 'polypeptide(L)'
;MAVKTNFWVDIAIFAGFLVALEPNFTGTSLHEWFALSLAGVLIVHFLLHWDWFMKLTARFMDNLYHSSRVNYILAILIFGGFITIITSGVMISEHVIPFFRLGPLGGHGWGKIHELASNLTLLLVAVHIAIRWEWVKTTVTRLLINPFLKHFNRKLQPLTVEEDQAEI
;
A
#
# COMPACT_ATOMS: atom_id res chain seq x y z
N MET A 1 16.05 10.54 -3.43
CA MET A 1 14.63 10.94 -3.31
C MET A 1 13.68 9.79 -3.56
N ALA A 2 13.87 8.96 -4.58
CA ALA A 2 12.95 7.85 -4.92
C ALA A 2 12.58 6.89 -3.77
N VAL A 3 13.55 6.45 -2.94
CA VAL A 3 13.27 5.48 -1.86
C VAL A 3 12.31 6.03 -0.80
N LYS A 4 12.43 7.32 -0.44
CA LYS A 4 11.52 7.95 0.54
C LYS A 4 10.10 8.08 -0.03
N THR A 5 9.97 8.50 -1.28
CA THR A 5 8.67 8.66 -1.95
C THR A 5 7.97 7.33 -2.05
N ASN A 6 8.65 6.28 -2.54
CA ASN A 6 8.09 4.94 -2.65
C ASN A 6 7.60 4.43 -1.30
N PHE A 7 8.42 4.55 -0.24
CA PHE A 7 8.05 4.13 1.11
C PHE A 7 6.77 4.81 1.62
N TRP A 8 6.62 6.13 1.44
CA TRP A 8 5.42 6.83 1.90
C TRP A 8 4.18 6.47 1.08
N VAL A 9 4.35 6.25 -0.23
CA VAL A 9 3.26 5.77 -1.09
C VAL A 9 2.82 4.37 -0.68
N ASP A 10 3.77 3.46 -0.40
CA ASP A 10 3.48 2.09 0.05
C ASP A 10 2.72 2.08 1.38
N ILE A 11 3.15 2.93 2.35
CA ILE A 11 2.43 3.09 3.63
C ILE A 11 1.03 3.67 3.42
N ALA A 12 0.89 4.68 2.57
CA ALA A 12 -0.41 5.30 2.29
C ALA A 12 -1.38 4.30 1.66
N ILE A 13 -0.91 3.48 0.72
CA ILE A 13 -1.72 2.41 0.11
C ILE A 13 -2.12 1.37 1.15
N PHE A 14 -1.16 0.88 1.94
CA PHE A 14 -1.44 -0.14 2.95
C PHE A 14 -2.44 0.37 4.00
N ALA A 15 -2.20 1.55 4.57
CA ALA A 15 -3.13 2.16 5.53
C ALA A 15 -4.50 2.45 4.90
N GLY A 16 -4.53 3.00 3.69
CA GLY A 16 -5.74 3.26 2.95
C GLY A 16 -6.52 1.99 2.65
N PHE A 17 -5.84 0.92 2.27
CA PHE A 17 -6.49 -0.37 2.03
C PHE A 17 -7.12 -0.94 3.31
N LEU A 18 -6.43 -0.87 4.46
CA LEU A 18 -6.99 -1.31 5.74
C LEU A 18 -8.24 -0.51 6.13
N VAL A 19 -8.24 0.80 5.92
CA VAL A 19 -9.43 1.65 6.17
C VAL A 19 -10.57 1.29 5.22
N ALA A 20 -10.26 1.00 3.96
CA ALA A 20 -11.26 0.62 2.96
C ALA A 20 -11.89 -0.77 3.22
N LEU A 21 -11.24 -1.67 3.97
CA LEU A 21 -11.78 -2.98 4.30
C LEU A 21 -12.99 -2.95 5.25
N GLU A 22 -13.16 -1.85 6.00
CA GLU A 22 -14.23 -1.74 7.00
C GLU A 22 -15.18 -0.57 6.66
N PRO A 23 -16.14 -0.76 5.74
CA PRO A 23 -17.08 0.29 5.31
C PRO A 23 -18.00 0.76 6.45
N ASN A 24 -18.21 -0.05 7.50
CA ASN A 24 -19.01 0.36 8.66
C ASN A 24 -18.37 1.52 9.45
N PHE A 25 -17.04 1.68 9.34
CA PHE A 25 -16.30 2.78 9.97
C PHE A 25 -16.51 4.12 9.26
N THR A 26 -16.60 4.11 7.95
CA THR A 26 -16.64 5.32 7.11
C THR A 26 -18.04 5.59 6.55
N GLY A 27 -18.91 4.60 6.50
CA GLY A 27 -20.16 4.63 5.74
C GLY A 27 -19.92 4.44 4.23
N THR A 28 -20.96 4.02 3.52
CA THR A 28 -20.87 3.66 2.09
C THR A 28 -20.37 4.81 1.21
N SER A 29 -20.88 6.03 1.43
CA SER A 29 -20.51 7.19 0.63
C SER A 29 -19.01 7.52 0.74
N LEU A 30 -18.48 7.64 1.96
CA LEU A 30 -17.06 7.92 2.16
C LEU A 30 -16.19 6.75 1.70
N HIS A 31 -16.63 5.51 1.91
CA HIS A 31 -15.94 4.31 1.40
C HIS A 31 -15.74 4.39 -0.12
N GLU A 32 -16.78 4.71 -0.88
CA GLU A 32 -16.71 4.77 -2.34
C GLU A 32 -15.74 5.86 -2.84
N TRP A 33 -15.85 7.08 -2.31
CA TRP A 33 -14.96 8.19 -2.68
C TRP A 33 -13.51 7.93 -2.27
N PHE A 34 -13.33 7.36 -1.08
CA PHE A 34 -12.02 7.00 -0.58
C PHE A 34 -11.38 5.89 -1.41
N ALA A 35 -12.14 4.84 -1.75
CA ALA A 35 -11.68 3.75 -2.60
C ALA A 35 -11.29 4.23 -4.00
N LEU A 36 -12.05 5.16 -4.59
CA LEU A 36 -11.69 5.79 -5.87
C LEU A 36 -10.38 6.59 -5.77
N SER A 37 -10.20 7.33 -4.68
CA SER A 37 -8.95 8.06 -4.43
C SER A 37 -7.77 7.10 -4.26
N LEU A 38 -7.97 6.01 -3.54
CA LEU A 38 -6.97 4.95 -3.36
C LEU A 38 -6.61 4.29 -4.70
N ALA A 39 -7.57 4.10 -5.60
CA ALA A 39 -7.29 3.61 -6.96
C ALA A 39 -6.32 4.54 -7.72
N GLY A 40 -6.48 5.87 -7.59
CA GLY A 40 -5.52 6.84 -8.14
C GLY A 40 -4.12 6.68 -7.56
N VAL A 41 -4.00 6.50 -6.24
CA VAL A 41 -2.71 6.27 -5.58
C VAL A 41 -2.08 4.94 -6.00
N LEU A 42 -2.88 3.90 -6.22
CA LEU A 42 -2.42 2.61 -6.75
C LEU A 42 -1.84 2.73 -8.17
N ILE A 43 -2.43 3.56 -9.02
CA ILE A 43 -1.87 3.84 -10.36
C ILE A 43 -0.49 4.51 -10.21
N VAL A 44 -0.37 5.51 -9.33
CA VAL A 44 0.93 6.16 -9.06
C VAL A 44 1.94 5.16 -8.53
N HIS A 45 1.56 4.31 -7.59
CA HIS A 45 2.41 3.24 -7.05
C HIS A 45 2.92 2.31 -8.17
N PHE A 46 2.03 1.85 -9.03
CA PHE A 46 2.39 1.00 -10.15
C PHE A 46 3.40 1.68 -11.10
N LEU A 47 3.19 2.96 -11.41
CA LEU A 47 4.11 3.75 -12.24
C LEU A 47 5.48 3.97 -11.58
N LEU A 48 5.53 4.19 -10.27
CA LEU A 48 6.79 4.32 -9.52
C LEU A 48 7.61 3.01 -9.50
N HIS A 49 6.94 1.87 -9.57
CA HIS A 49 7.56 0.55 -9.57
C HIS A 49 7.65 -0.08 -10.97
N TRP A 50 7.36 0.68 -12.04
CA TRP A 50 7.32 0.19 -13.43
C TRP A 50 8.61 -0.49 -13.87
N ASP A 51 9.77 0.15 -13.63
CA ASP A 51 11.07 -0.40 -14.01
C ASP A 51 11.38 -1.72 -13.29
N TRP A 52 10.97 -1.83 -12.02
CA TRP A 52 11.11 -3.06 -11.26
C TRP A 52 10.21 -4.16 -11.83
N PHE A 53 8.97 -3.84 -12.14
CA PHE A 53 8.02 -4.75 -12.74
C PHE A 53 8.50 -5.27 -14.09
N MET A 54 8.99 -4.41 -14.97
CA MET A 54 9.54 -4.80 -16.27
C MET A 54 10.75 -5.71 -16.15
N LYS A 55 11.68 -5.40 -15.24
CA LYS A 55 12.84 -6.26 -14.96
C LYS A 55 12.43 -7.61 -14.39
N LEU A 56 11.41 -7.66 -13.56
CA LEU A 56 10.88 -8.89 -12.98
C LEU A 56 10.21 -9.76 -14.05
N THR A 57 9.45 -9.15 -14.96
CA THR A 57 8.80 -9.83 -16.08
C THR A 57 9.84 -10.42 -17.03
N ALA A 58 10.88 -9.65 -17.41
CA ALA A 58 11.97 -10.13 -18.25
C ALA A 58 12.66 -11.36 -17.62
N ARG A 59 12.97 -11.29 -16.32
CA ARG A 59 13.58 -12.42 -15.60
C ARG A 59 12.69 -13.66 -15.54
N PHE A 60 11.37 -13.48 -15.47
CA PHE A 60 10.43 -14.60 -15.49
C PHE A 60 10.49 -15.36 -16.85
N MET A 61 10.68 -14.62 -17.95
CA MET A 61 10.80 -15.21 -19.30
C MET A 61 12.15 -15.94 -19.50
N ASP A 62 13.22 -15.51 -18.82
CA ASP A 62 14.60 -16.01 -19.00
C ASP A 62 14.97 -17.24 -18.16
N ASN A 63 14.04 -18.03 -17.67
CA ASN A 63 14.29 -19.28 -16.90
C ASN A 63 14.94 -19.12 -15.53
N LEU A 64 14.53 -18.24 -14.70
CA LEU A 64 15.23 -17.91 -13.49
C LEU A 64 14.61 -18.36 -12.17
N TYR A 65 15.49 -18.54 -11.22
CA TYR A 65 15.42 -18.75 -9.78
C TYR A 65 14.00 -18.77 -9.17
N HIS A 66 13.68 -19.82 -8.44
CA HIS A 66 12.38 -20.09 -7.80
C HIS A 66 11.80 -18.90 -7.01
N SER A 67 12.63 -18.16 -6.28
CA SER A 67 12.22 -16.98 -5.50
C SER A 67 11.71 -15.80 -6.35
N SER A 68 12.27 -15.58 -7.54
CA SER A 68 11.80 -14.51 -8.43
C SER A 68 10.42 -14.80 -9.01
N ARG A 69 10.12 -16.08 -9.25
CA ARG A 69 8.80 -16.50 -9.76
C ARG A 69 7.69 -16.28 -8.75
N VAL A 70 7.91 -16.61 -7.47
CA VAL A 70 6.93 -16.38 -6.40
C VAL A 70 6.60 -14.90 -6.28
N ASN A 71 7.61 -14.03 -6.27
CA ASN A 71 7.40 -12.58 -6.21
C ASN A 71 6.64 -12.04 -7.42
N TYR A 72 6.91 -12.55 -8.62
CA TYR A 72 6.21 -12.15 -9.83
C TYR A 72 4.74 -12.57 -9.82
N ILE A 73 4.47 -13.85 -9.52
CA ILE A 73 3.11 -14.38 -9.44
C ILE A 73 2.31 -13.62 -8.38
N LEU A 74 2.91 -13.40 -7.22
CA LEU A 74 2.25 -12.66 -6.13
C LEU A 74 1.93 -11.22 -6.54
N ALA A 75 2.85 -10.51 -7.23
CA ALA A 75 2.59 -9.16 -7.72
C ALA A 75 1.44 -9.12 -8.74
N ILE A 76 1.39 -10.08 -9.68
CA ILE A 76 0.30 -10.19 -10.67
C ILE A 76 -1.03 -10.50 -9.97
N LEU A 77 -1.04 -11.39 -8.99
CA LEU A 77 -2.27 -11.73 -8.25
C LEU A 77 -2.79 -10.54 -7.43
N ILE A 78 -1.92 -9.79 -6.76
CA ILE A 78 -2.29 -8.57 -6.03
C ILE A 78 -2.84 -7.52 -7.00
N PHE A 79 -2.17 -7.31 -8.13
CA PHE A 79 -2.62 -6.35 -9.15
C PHE A 79 -3.99 -6.74 -9.70
N GLY A 80 -4.19 -8.02 -10.08
CA GLY A 80 -5.48 -8.54 -10.53
C GLY A 80 -6.56 -8.43 -9.45
N GLY A 81 -6.21 -8.67 -8.19
CA GLY A 81 -7.10 -8.50 -7.05
C GLY A 81 -7.60 -7.05 -6.92
N PHE A 82 -6.71 -6.07 -6.97
CA PHE A 82 -7.10 -4.65 -6.93
C PHE A 82 -7.95 -4.24 -8.12
N ILE A 83 -7.63 -4.70 -9.34
CA ILE A 83 -8.49 -4.44 -10.52
C ILE A 83 -9.89 -5.01 -10.28
N THR A 84 -10.00 -6.23 -9.75
CA THR A 84 -11.29 -6.87 -9.46
C THR A 84 -12.06 -6.10 -8.39
N ILE A 85 -11.41 -5.66 -7.31
CA ILE A 85 -12.02 -4.86 -6.25
C ILE A 85 -12.55 -3.54 -6.81
N ILE A 86 -11.72 -2.80 -7.55
CA ILE A 86 -12.10 -1.50 -8.13
C ILE A 86 -13.27 -1.68 -9.11
N THR A 87 -13.16 -2.64 -10.03
CA THR A 87 -14.21 -2.89 -11.02
C THR A 87 -15.51 -3.29 -10.36
N SER A 88 -15.48 -4.25 -9.43
CA SER A 88 -16.69 -4.69 -8.72
C SER A 88 -17.27 -3.59 -7.83
N GLY A 89 -16.42 -2.77 -7.18
CA GLY A 89 -16.86 -1.61 -6.41
C GLY A 89 -17.59 -0.57 -7.26
N VAL A 90 -17.06 -0.26 -8.45
CA VAL A 90 -17.73 0.63 -9.42
C VAL A 90 -19.08 0.05 -9.84
N MET A 91 -19.17 -1.28 -10.07
CA MET A 91 -20.44 -1.93 -10.48
C MET A 91 -21.52 -1.87 -9.40
N ILE A 92 -21.17 -1.84 -8.11
CA ILE A 92 -22.14 -1.77 -6.99
C ILE A 92 -22.27 -0.36 -6.40
N SER A 93 -21.61 0.64 -6.98
CA SER A 93 -21.56 2.00 -6.43
C SER A 93 -22.95 2.65 -6.38
N GLU A 94 -23.30 3.17 -5.21
CA GLU A 94 -24.54 3.86 -4.93
C GLU A 94 -24.39 5.39 -4.91
N HIS A 95 -23.16 5.91 -4.84
CA HIS A 95 -22.86 7.34 -4.71
C HIS A 95 -22.02 7.87 -5.85
N VAL A 96 -20.89 7.20 -6.18
CA VAL A 96 -19.97 7.69 -7.22
C VAL A 96 -20.58 7.60 -8.62
N ILE A 97 -21.17 6.48 -8.99
CA ILE A 97 -21.77 6.31 -10.32
C ILE A 97 -22.97 7.24 -10.54
N PRO A 98 -23.95 7.38 -9.61
CA PRO A 98 -25.03 8.36 -9.73
C PRO A 98 -24.54 9.82 -9.76
N PHE A 99 -23.46 10.16 -9.04
CA PHE A 99 -22.86 11.50 -9.11
C PHE A 99 -22.48 11.88 -10.55
N PHE A 100 -21.95 10.95 -11.33
CA PHE A 100 -21.66 11.16 -12.75
C PHE A 100 -22.90 11.03 -13.66
N ARG A 101 -24.11 10.95 -13.11
CA ARG A 101 -25.37 10.78 -13.83
C ARG A 101 -25.44 9.49 -14.66
N LEU A 102 -24.70 8.48 -14.25
CA LEU A 102 -24.76 7.14 -14.83
C LEU A 102 -25.75 6.28 -14.04
N GLY A 103 -26.49 5.45 -14.74
CA GLY A 103 -27.39 4.48 -14.09
C GLY A 103 -26.63 3.34 -13.43
N PRO A 104 -27.32 2.49 -12.64
CA PRO A 104 -26.70 1.33 -12.02
C PRO A 104 -26.08 0.42 -13.08
N LEU A 105 -24.79 0.09 -12.89
CA LEU A 105 -23.99 -0.67 -13.87
C LEU A 105 -24.04 -2.18 -13.59
N GLY A 106 -24.24 -2.60 -12.33
CA GLY A 106 -24.11 -3.98 -11.90
C GLY A 106 -25.40 -4.62 -11.38
N GLY A 107 -25.44 -5.96 -11.43
CA GLY A 107 -26.53 -6.81 -10.89
C GLY A 107 -26.11 -7.49 -9.58
N HIS A 108 -26.97 -8.40 -9.06
CA HIS A 108 -26.92 -9.00 -7.72
C HIS A 108 -25.64 -9.77 -7.33
N GLY A 109 -24.73 -10.10 -8.25
CA GLY A 109 -23.54 -10.90 -7.96
C GLY A 109 -22.28 -10.10 -7.60
N TRP A 110 -22.23 -8.82 -7.97
CA TRP A 110 -21.02 -8.01 -7.86
C TRP A 110 -20.59 -7.73 -6.43
N GLY A 111 -21.53 -7.60 -5.49
CA GLY A 111 -21.22 -7.44 -4.07
C GLY A 111 -20.43 -8.62 -3.50
N LYS A 112 -20.81 -9.87 -3.85
CA LYS A 112 -20.07 -11.06 -3.42
C LYS A 112 -18.68 -11.15 -4.05
N ILE A 113 -18.55 -10.71 -5.31
CA ILE A 113 -17.26 -10.66 -6.00
C ILE A 113 -16.35 -9.64 -5.30
N HIS A 114 -16.88 -8.45 -4.96
CA HIS A 114 -16.16 -7.40 -4.26
C HIS A 114 -15.65 -7.87 -2.90
N GLU A 115 -16.51 -8.47 -2.09
CA GLU A 115 -16.17 -9.00 -0.77
C GLU A 115 -15.10 -10.11 -0.86
N LEU A 116 -15.29 -11.08 -1.76
CA LEU A 116 -14.34 -12.17 -1.94
C LEU A 116 -12.99 -11.67 -2.44
N ALA A 117 -12.99 -10.77 -3.42
CA ALA A 117 -11.77 -10.17 -3.95
C ALA A 117 -11.02 -9.35 -2.88
N SER A 118 -11.74 -8.61 -2.04
CA SER A 118 -11.15 -7.82 -0.94
C SER A 118 -10.46 -8.71 0.08
N ASN A 119 -11.13 -9.77 0.55
CA ASN A 119 -10.58 -10.71 1.51
C ASN A 119 -9.38 -11.49 0.95
N LEU A 120 -9.46 -11.95 -0.30
CA LEU A 120 -8.36 -12.65 -0.95
C LEU A 120 -7.15 -11.73 -1.18
N THR A 121 -7.40 -10.50 -1.60
CA THR A 121 -6.32 -9.52 -1.82
C THR A 121 -5.65 -9.14 -0.51
N LEU A 122 -6.39 -9.03 0.60
CA LEU A 122 -5.82 -8.83 1.94
C LEU A 122 -4.84 -9.94 2.30
N LEU A 123 -5.22 -11.20 2.07
CA LEU A 123 -4.33 -12.35 2.31
C LEU A 123 -3.07 -12.27 1.44
N LEU A 124 -3.21 -11.95 0.15
CA LEU A 124 -2.08 -11.82 -0.77
C LEU A 124 -1.14 -10.67 -0.37
N VAL A 125 -1.67 -9.54 0.06
CA VAL A 125 -0.89 -8.40 0.58
C VAL A 125 -0.16 -8.78 1.86
N ALA A 126 -0.81 -9.50 2.79
CA ALA A 126 -0.16 -9.99 4.00
C ALA A 126 1.03 -10.91 3.69
N VAL A 127 0.87 -11.84 2.75
CA VAL A 127 1.96 -12.71 2.26
C VAL A 127 3.06 -11.88 1.59
N HIS A 128 2.71 -10.87 0.79
CA HIS A 128 3.67 -9.98 0.15
C HIS A 128 4.54 -9.24 1.18
N ILE A 129 3.93 -8.69 2.21
CA ILE A 129 4.63 -8.01 3.31
C ILE A 129 5.52 -9.00 4.07
N ALA A 130 5.02 -10.21 4.36
CA ALA A 130 5.79 -11.24 5.06
C ALA A 130 7.05 -11.64 4.29
N ILE A 131 6.97 -11.84 2.98
CA ILE A 131 8.14 -12.17 2.14
C ILE A 131 9.14 -11.00 2.11
N ARG A 132 8.66 -9.75 2.19
CA ARG A 132 9.48 -8.54 2.17
C ARG A 132 9.84 -7.99 3.55
N TRP A 133 9.60 -8.74 4.61
CA TRP A 133 9.71 -8.28 5.99
C TRP A 133 11.08 -7.68 6.34
N GLU A 134 12.17 -8.30 5.88
CA GLU A 134 13.53 -7.77 6.11
C GLU A 134 13.73 -6.39 5.48
N TRP A 135 13.23 -6.20 4.27
CA TRP A 135 13.26 -4.90 3.60
C TRP A 135 12.43 -3.87 4.36
N VAL A 136 11.23 -4.23 4.82
CA VAL A 136 10.34 -3.36 5.60
C VAL A 136 11.05 -2.91 6.89
N LYS A 137 11.58 -3.83 7.69
CA LYS A 137 12.33 -3.52 8.92
C LYS A 137 13.49 -2.54 8.65
N THR A 138 14.32 -2.86 7.68
CA THR A 138 15.48 -2.03 7.33
C THR A 138 15.09 -0.62 6.89
N THR A 139 14.02 -0.51 6.10
CA THR A 139 13.55 0.77 5.59
C THR A 139 12.92 1.62 6.70
N VAL A 140 12.09 1.02 7.54
CA VAL A 140 11.47 1.68 8.72
C VAL A 140 12.57 2.18 9.67
N THR A 141 13.54 1.34 10.02
CA THR A 141 14.66 1.72 10.89
C THR A 141 15.44 2.89 10.31
N ARG A 142 15.76 2.83 9.01
CA ARG A 142 16.54 3.86 8.33
C ARG A 142 15.81 5.20 8.18
N LEU A 143 14.49 5.17 7.87
CA LEU A 143 13.74 6.38 7.54
C LEU A 143 13.01 7.00 8.73
N LEU A 144 12.63 6.21 9.73
CA LEU A 144 11.88 6.68 10.90
C LEU A 144 12.72 6.64 12.17
N ILE A 145 13.31 5.49 12.52
CA ILE A 145 13.96 5.31 13.82
C ILE A 145 15.28 6.10 13.89
N ASN A 146 16.16 5.96 12.90
CA ASN A 146 17.48 6.61 12.95
C ASN A 146 17.42 8.14 12.98
N PRO A 147 16.57 8.84 12.20
CA PRO A 147 16.43 10.29 12.28
C PRO A 147 15.88 10.74 13.64
N PHE A 148 14.91 9.99 14.18
CA PHE A 148 14.32 10.26 15.49
C PHE A 148 15.36 10.15 16.61
N LEU A 149 16.16 9.07 16.64
CA LEU A 149 17.23 8.87 17.62
C LEU A 149 18.32 9.94 17.50
N LYS A 150 18.71 10.33 16.29
CA LYS A 150 19.67 11.42 16.09
C LYS A 150 19.16 12.75 16.62
N HIS A 151 17.87 13.04 16.40
CA HIS A 151 17.27 14.27 16.90
C HIS A 151 17.19 14.27 18.43
N PHE A 152 16.83 13.14 19.03
CA PHE A 152 16.73 12.95 20.48
C PHE A 152 18.10 13.08 21.16
N ASN A 153 19.14 12.38 20.65
CA ASN A 153 20.49 12.46 21.20
C ASN A 153 21.09 13.86 21.06
N ARG A 154 20.76 14.60 19.99
CA ARG A 154 21.22 15.97 19.81
C ARG A 154 20.62 16.94 20.85
N LYS A 155 19.42 16.67 21.35
CA LYS A 155 18.80 17.45 22.42
C LYS A 155 19.37 17.16 23.80
N LEU A 156 19.92 15.96 24.02
CA LEU A 156 20.50 15.56 25.30
C LEU A 156 21.95 16.05 25.47
N GLN A 157 22.70 16.16 24.40
CA GLN A 157 24.11 16.61 24.44
C GLN A 157 24.35 18.02 25.08
N PRO A 158 23.50 19.03 24.86
CA PRO A 158 23.72 20.33 25.52
C PRO A 158 23.58 20.29 27.04
N LEU A 159 22.76 19.40 27.58
CA LEU A 159 22.50 19.30 29.03
C LEU A 159 23.69 18.68 29.79
N THR A 160 24.40 17.75 29.19
CA THR A 160 25.55 17.09 29.82
C THR A 160 26.81 17.95 29.80
N VAL A 161 26.97 18.83 28.81
CA VAL A 161 28.13 19.74 28.71
C VAL A 161 28.04 20.91 29.71
N GLU A 162 26.84 21.38 30.03
CA GLU A 162 26.63 22.43 31.04
C GLU A 162 26.85 21.92 32.47
N GLU A 163 26.48 20.67 32.77
CA GLU A 163 26.68 20.04 34.09
C GLU A 163 28.17 19.82 34.39
N ASP A 164 28.97 19.41 33.41
CA ASP A 164 30.42 19.17 33.56
C ASP A 164 31.22 20.48 33.73
N GLN A 165 30.69 21.62 33.26
CA GLN A 165 31.30 22.95 33.43
C GLN A 165 30.89 23.65 34.75
N ALA A 166 29.84 23.17 35.42
CA ALA A 166 29.37 23.72 36.70
C ALA A 166 30.05 23.08 37.91
N GLU A 167 30.79 21.95 37.73
CA GLU A 167 31.52 21.25 38.79
C GLU A 167 33.01 21.58 38.85
N ILE A 168 33.55 22.52 38.04
CA ILE A 168 34.93 23.00 38.06
C ILE A 168 34.98 24.41 38.68
#